data_6b90364b181736544e64c6b42ba9760f
#
_entry.id   6b90364b181736544e64c6b42ba9760f
#
_cell.length_a   1.000
_cell.length_b   1.000
_cell.length_c   1.000
_cell.angle_alpha   90.00
_cell.angle_beta   90.00
_cell.angle_gamma   90.00
#
_symmetry.space_group_name_H-M   'P 1'
#
loop_
_entity.id
_entity.type
_entity.pdbx_description
1 polymer ?
#
loop_
_entity_poly.entity_id
_entity_poly.type
_entity_poly.pdbx_seq_one_letter_code
_entity_poly.pdbx_strand_id
1 'polypeptide(L)'
;MNKTHDKRKYILFPLLFLIVVCVGLYIVKWNPYYGKAFIAAAKGSIGSSILTAGQSAPPPVGWEAAIAYAKVYFDAVWKAVILGLLLGSLVQVLIPRIWVARILGGNSLKDILFATVSALPGMMCTCCTAPVAVGLRKAGAAIGPAIAFFLGNPVLNPATLIFMGFVLGWEFSLFRIIMGLILVIGTAYCASKFFPQETVSDMQILEKESTMDNQEHWFTSWMRALKDLIIDTIPAYLIVVFLLGAVRAWLFPSIDPATADSLLLVIAFAFAGALFVIPTAAEIPIVQALLVLGLGIGPSTSLLMTLPALSIVSLLLVRRVFPSKILVYLYASVVVVGIISGLIAPMVLG
;
A
#
# COMPACT_ATOMS: atom_id res chain seq x y z
N MET A 1 24.89 37.66 8.48
CA MET A 1 25.79 36.54 8.81
C MET A 1 25.00 35.24 9.05
N ASN A 2 24.22 34.69 8.07
CA ASN A 2 23.38 33.50 8.30
C ASN A 2 23.21 32.58 7.07
N LYS A 3 23.95 32.78 5.96
CA LYS A 3 23.82 31.95 4.75
C LYS A 3 24.48 30.57 4.83
N THR A 4 25.42 30.35 5.73
CA THR A 4 26.16 29.10 5.88
C THR A 4 25.41 28.09 6.78
N HIS A 5 24.64 28.57 7.75
CA HIS A 5 23.84 27.72 8.64
C HIS A 5 22.64 27.13 7.90
N ASP A 6 22.10 27.86 6.94
CA ASP A 6 20.95 27.45 6.13
C ASP A 6 21.33 26.34 5.14
N LYS A 7 22.48 26.48 4.44
CA LYS A 7 22.98 25.46 3.50
C LYS A 7 23.23 24.08 4.15
N ARG A 8 23.72 24.02 5.39
CA ARG A 8 23.93 22.77 6.12
C ARG A 8 22.62 22.04 6.40
N LYS A 9 21.55 22.73 6.77
CA LYS A 9 20.22 22.13 7.00
C LYS A 9 19.64 21.54 5.72
N TYR A 10 19.80 22.23 4.59
CA TYR A 10 19.29 21.77 3.28
C TYR A 10 19.99 20.52 2.73
N ILE A 11 21.19 20.17 3.21
CA ILE A 11 21.93 18.98 2.78
C ILE A 11 21.90 17.90 3.85
N LEU A 12 22.12 18.26 5.12
CA LEU A 12 22.28 17.31 6.21
C LEU A 12 20.96 16.57 6.54
N PHE A 13 19.83 17.27 6.56
CA PHE A 13 18.54 16.65 6.90
C PHE A 13 18.05 15.68 5.83
N PRO A 14 18.06 15.99 4.53
CA PRO A 14 17.75 14.99 3.51
C PRO A 14 18.71 13.80 3.49
N LEU A 15 20.00 14.03 3.78
CA LEU A 15 20.99 12.95 3.88
C LEU A 15 20.68 12.03 5.07
N LEU A 16 20.37 12.61 6.24
CA LEU A 16 19.94 11.85 7.42
C LEU A 16 18.68 11.04 7.12
N PHE A 17 17.69 11.65 6.48
CA PHE A 17 16.48 10.97 6.02
C PHE A 17 16.82 9.79 5.11
N LEU A 18 17.66 9.99 4.11
CA LEU A 18 18.07 8.93 3.17
C LEU A 18 18.76 7.77 3.89
N ILE A 19 19.63 8.05 4.87
CA ILE A 19 20.28 7.01 5.68
C ILE A 19 19.24 6.22 6.46
N VAL A 20 18.29 6.88 7.12
CA VAL A 20 17.22 6.21 7.88
C VAL A 20 16.34 5.36 6.96
N VAL A 21 16.00 5.86 5.77
CA VAL A 21 15.26 5.11 4.75
C VAL A 21 16.03 3.87 4.33
N CYS A 22 17.30 4.01 3.90
CA CYS A 22 18.09 2.89 3.40
C CYS A 22 18.34 1.82 4.48
N VAL A 23 18.74 2.23 5.69
CA VAL A 23 18.99 1.31 6.80
C VAL A 23 17.67 0.64 7.25
N GLY A 24 16.60 1.42 7.41
CA GLY A 24 15.30 0.91 7.82
C GLY A 24 14.71 -0.07 6.82
N LEU A 25 14.76 0.25 5.52
CA LEU A 25 14.29 -0.65 4.46
C LEU A 25 15.17 -1.90 4.36
N TYR A 26 16.48 -1.76 4.49
CA TYR A 26 17.39 -2.91 4.47
C TYR A 26 17.05 -3.91 5.58
N ILE A 27 16.92 -3.46 6.82
CA ILE A 27 16.66 -4.32 7.97
C ILE A 27 15.24 -4.92 7.92
N VAL A 28 14.24 -4.11 7.56
CA VAL A 28 12.82 -4.51 7.69
C VAL A 28 12.28 -5.19 6.44
N LYS A 29 12.81 -4.84 5.26
CA LYS A 29 12.26 -5.29 3.97
C LYS A 29 13.28 -6.05 3.13
N TRP A 30 14.37 -5.41 2.72
CA TRP A 30 15.25 -5.99 1.69
C TRP A 30 15.91 -7.27 2.14
N ASN A 31 16.57 -7.28 3.31
CA ASN A 31 17.25 -8.48 3.82
C ASN A 31 16.27 -9.64 4.09
N PRO A 32 15.11 -9.47 4.79
CA PRO A 32 14.16 -10.56 4.97
C PRO A 32 13.55 -11.08 3.66
N TYR A 33 13.29 -10.19 2.69
CA TYR A 33 12.71 -10.59 1.41
C TYR A 33 13.71 -11.27 0.50
N TYR A 34 14.98 -10.86 0.55
CA TYR A 34 16.06 -11.58 -0.14
C TYR A 34 16.09 -13.04 0.26
N GLY A 35 16.10 -13.34 1.56
CA GLY A 35 16.04 -14.73 2.04
C GLY A 35 14.76 -15.48 1.62
N LYS A 36 13.60 -14.79 1.66
CA LYS A 36 12.33 -15.40 1.22
C LYS A 36 12.28 -15.71 -0.27
N ALA A 37 13.00 -14.97 -1.13
CA ALA A 37 13.05 -15.25 -2.57
C ALA A 37 13.68 -16.63 -2.87
N PHE A 38 14.73 -17.00 -2.14
CA PHE A 38 15.33 -18.34 -2.28
C PHE A 38 14.40 -19.45 -1.78
N ILE A 39 13.64 -19.20 -0.70
CA ILE A 39 12.64 -20.16 -0.21
C ILE A 39 11.53 -20.33 -1.24
N ALA A 40 11.04 -19.24 -1.82
CA ALA A 40 10.04 -19.28 -2.88
C ALA A 40 10.51 -20.06 -4.10
N ALA A 41 11.75 -19.81 -4.56
CA ALA A 41 12.35 -20.51 -5.68
C ALA A 41 12.56 -22.01 -5.42
N ALA A 42 12.96 -22.38 -4.19
CA ALA A 42 13.25 -23.78 -3.84
C ALA A 42 11.98 -24.60 -3.55
N LYS A 43 10.95 -23.99 -2.97
CA LYS A 43 9.75 -24.69 -2.46
C LYS A 43 8.47 -24.42 -3.25
N GLY A 44 8.45 -23.47 -4.19
CA GLY A 44 7.24 -23.02 -4.86
C GLY A 44 6.19 -22.47 -3.89
N SER A 45 6.62 -21.96 -2.71
CA SER A 45 5.73 -21.43 -1.67
C SER A 45 6.48 -20.45 -0.77
N ILE A 46 5.78 -19.46 -0.25
CA ILE A 46 6.30 -18.51 0.74
C ILE A 46 5.69 -18.69 2.13
N GLY A 47 5.01 -19.80 2.36
CA GLY A 47 4.37 -20.16 3.62
C GLY A 47 2.86 -20.40 3.49
N SER A 48 2.22 -20.71 4.62
CA SER A 48 0.77 -20.95 4.68
C SER A 48 -0.04 -19.66 4.51
N SER A 49 -1.28 -19.81 4.01
CA SER A 49 -2.22 -18.69 3.88
C SER A 49 -2.60 -18.13 5.26
N ILE A 50 -2.58 -16.82 5.40
CA ILE A 50 -3.03 -16.12 6.62
C ILE A 50 -4.53 -16.34 6.88
N LEU A 51 -5.33 -16.64 5.85
CA LEU A 51 -6.76 -16.87 5.98
C LEU A 51 -7.06 -18.15 6.72
N THR A 52 -6.32 -19.21 6.42
CA THR A 52 -6.53 -20.54 7.00
C THR A 52 -5.66 -20.80 8.22
N ALA A 53 -4.64 -19.98 8.48
CA ALA A 53 -3.65 -20.20 9.54
C ALA A 53 -3.05 -21.64 9.55
N GLY A 54 -2.93 -22.23 8.36
CA GLY A 54 -2.42 -23.60 8.19
C GLY A 54 -3.49 -24.70 8.32
N GLN A 55 -4.77 -24.36 8.48
CA GLN A 55 -5.89 -25.30 8.49
C GLN A 55 -6.46 -25.47 7.06
N SER A 56 -7.27 -26.52 6.87
CA SER A 56 -7.91 -26.80 5.58
C SER A 56 -9.01 -25.80 5.19
N ALA A 57 -9.58 -25.10 6.17
CA ALA A 57 -10.63 -24.09 5.97
C ALA A 57 -10.45 -22.91 6.93
N PRO A 58 -10.95 -21.69 6.59
CA PRO A 58 -11.00 -20.57 7.51
C PRO A 58 -11.82 -20.94 8.75
N PRO A 59 -11.42 -20.56 9.98
CA PRO A 59 -12.18 -20.82 11.17
C PRO A 59 -13.55 -20.11 11.12
N PRO A 60 -14.56 -20.62 11.83
CA PRO A 60 -15.88 -20.02 11.86
C PRO A 60 -15.83 -18.57 12.39
N VAL A 61 -16.85 -17.78 12.04
CA VAL A 61 -16.97 -16.39 12.51
C VAL A 61 -17.01 -16.36 14.05
N GLY A 62 -16.16 -15.53 14.65
CA GLY A 62 -16.11 -15.41 16.10
C GLY A 62 -14.89 -14.67 16.64
N TRP A 63 -14.89 -14.45 17.95
CA TRP A 63 -13.82 -13.75 18.66
C TRP A 63 -12.47 -14.47 18.59
N GLU A 64 -12.48 -15.80 18.64
CA GLU A 64 -11.25 -16.61 18.53
C GLU A 64 -10.60 -16.44 17.15
N ALA A 65 -11.41 -16.43 16.09
CA ALA A 65 -10.96 -16.16 14.73
C ALA A 65 -10.37 -14.76 14.60
N ALA A 66 -11.00 -13.75 15.23
CA ALA A 66 -10.53 -12.38 15.25
C ALA A 66 -9.16 -12.25 15.94
N ILE A 67 -9.01 -12.82 17.14
CA ILE A 67 -7.77 -12.80 17.91
C ILE A 67 -6.65 -13.55 17.17
N ALA A 68 -6.95 -14.74 16.66
CA ALA A 68 -5.96 -15.53 15.90
C ALA A 68 -5.46 -14.77 14.67
N TYR A 69 -6.37 -14.18 13.89
CA TYR A 69 -6.00 -13.38 12.73
C TYR A 69 -5.18 -12.14 13.12
N ALA A 70 -5.64 -11.38 14.12
CA ALA A 70 -4.96 -10.18 14.58
C ALA A 70 -3.52 -10.50 15.05
N LYS A 71 -3.32 -11.58 15.80
CA LYS A 71 -2.01 -12.01 16.27
C LYS A 71 -1.07 -12.31 15.08
N VAL A 72 -1.48 -13.17 14.15
CA VAL A 72 -0.67 -13.53 12.98
C VAL A 72 -0.38 -12.29 12.11
N TYR A 73 -1.38 -11.42 11.95
CA TYR A 73 -1.23 -10.20 11.18
C TYR A 73 -0.20 -9.24 11.83
N PHE A 74 -0.35 -8.93 13.12
CA PHE A 74 0.55 -8.01 13.82
C PHE A 74 1.97 -8.56 13.92
N ASP A 75 2.15 -9.85 14.16
CA ASP A 75 3.47 -10.49 14.14
C ASP A 75 4.17 -10.32 12.79
N ALA A 76 3.41 -10.32 11.69
CA ALA A 76 3.96 -10.12 10.36
C ALA A 76 4.28 -8.66 10.01
N VAL A 77 3.55 -7.68 10.57
CA VAL A 77 3.62 -6.28 10.08
C VAL A 77 4.20 -5.25 11.05
N TRP A 78 4.33 -5.53 12.35
CA TRP A 78 4.68 -4.52 13.36
C TRP A 78 5.96 -3.73 13.05
N LYS A 79 7.02 -4.41 12.58
CA LYS A 79 8.28 -3.76 12.17
C LYS A 79 8.08 -2.79 11.01
N ALA A 80 7.25 -3.18 10.04
CA ALA A 80 6.97 -2.37 8.87
C ALA A 80 6.05 -1.18 9.20
N VAL A 81 5.12 -1.34 10.16
CA VAL A 81 4.27 -0.24 10.65
C VAL A 81 5.12 0.80 11.36
N ILE A 82 6.01 0.38 12.26
CA ILE A 82 6.96 1.29 12.95
C ILE A 82 7.80 2.05 11.92
N LEU A 83 8.37 1.34 10.94
CA LEU A 83 9.15 1.99 9.88
C LEU A 83 8.30 2.98 9.07
N GLY A 84 7.08 2.62 8.70
CA GLY A 84 6.16 3.52 7.98
C GLY A 84 5.82 4.79 8.76
N LEU A 85 5.56 4.67 10.07
CA LEU A 85 5.30 5.81 10.95
C LEU A 85 6.54 6.71 11.09
N LEU A 86 7.72 6.12 11.26
CA LEU A 86 8.98 6.86 11.31
C LEU A 86 9.25 7.58 9.99
N LEU A 87 9.16 6.91 8.86
CA LEU A 87 9.39 7.54 7.56
C LEU A 87 8.34 8.61 7.26
N GLY A 88 7.06 8.35 7.53
CA GLY A 88 5.97 9.31 7.31
C GLY A 88 6.08 10.57 8.18
N SER A 89 6.57 10.46 9.40
CA SER A 89 6.84 11.62 10.27
C SER A 89 8.12 12.37 9.86
N LEU A 90 9.19 11.65 9.51
CA LEU A 90 10.47 12.23 9.12
C LEU A 90 10.39 12.99 7.79
N VAL A 91 9.60 12.48 6.82
CA VAL A 91 9.34 13.20 5.55
C VAL A 91 8.84 14.62 5.81
N GLN A 92 7.95 14.80 6.78
CA GLN A 92 7.34 16.10 7.08
C GLN A 92 8.34 17.12 7.64
N VAL A 93 9.42 16.66 8.28
CA VAL A 93 10.35 17.51 9.04
C VAL A 93 11.74 17.60 8.42
N LEU A 94 12.26 16.49 7.88
CA LEU A 94 13.62 16.44 7.36
C LEU A 94 13.73 16.78 5.87
N ILE A 95 12.65 16.57 5.09
CA ILE A 95 12.69 16.93 3.67
C ILE A 95 12.19 18.37 3.49
N PRO A 96 13.00 19.24 2.87
CA PRO A 96 12.56 20.60 2.57
C PRO A 96 11.31 20.58 1.68
N ARG A 97 10.24 21.23 2.11
CA ARG A 97 8.97 21.32 1.35
C ARG A 97 9.18 21.79 -0.10
N ILE A 98 10.13 22.70 -0.32
CA ILE A 98 10.50 23.18 -1.67
C ILE A 98 10.97 22.02 -2.57
N TRP A 99 11.66 21.01 -2.03
CA TRP A 99 12.12 19.87 -2.82
C TRP A 99 10.95 18.95 -3.18
N VAL A 100 10.08 18.66 -2.21
CA VAL A 100 8.88 17.86 -2.48
C VAL A 100 7.98 18.56 -3.49
N ALA A 101 7.72 19.85 -3.29
CA ALA A 101 6.91 20.64 -4.21
C ALA A 101 7.53 20.76 -5.62
N ARG A 102 8.86 20.79 -5.74
CA ARG A 102 9.56 20.84 -7.04
C ARG A 102 9.48 19.52 -7.79
N ILE A 103 9.58 18.37 -7.08
CA ILE A 103 9.69 17.03 -7.68
C ILE A 103 8.32 16.35 -7.77
N LEU A 104 7.46 16.55 -6.77
CA LEU A 104 6.18 15.87 -6.63
C LEU A 104 4.99 16.85 -6.53
N GLY A 105 5.24 18.16 -6.64
CA GLY A 105 4.18 19.19 -6.51
C GLY A 105 3.43 19.46 -7.81
N GLY A 106 3.91 18.95 -8.95
CA GLY A 106 3.19 18.99 -10.22
C GLY A 106 2.26 17.79 -10.39
N ASN A 107 1.30 17.93 -11.30
CA ASN A 107 0.39 16.84 -11.72
C ASN A 107 0.72 16.35 -13.14
N SER A 108 1.96 16.52 -13.58
CA SER A 108 2.39 16.03 -14.88
C SER A 108 2.61 14.51 -14.86
N LEU A 109 2.54 13.90 -16.04
CA LEU A 109 2.84 12.47 -16.17
C LEU A 109 4.26 12.14 -15.68
N LYS A 110 5.22 13.06 -15.85
CA LYS A 110 6.60 12.90 -15.37
C LYS A 110 6.66 12.79 -13.85
N ASP A 111 5.92 13.63 -13.13
CA ASP A 111 5.88 13.64 -11.66
C ASP A 111 5.23 12.34 -11.14
N ILE A 112 4.17 11.88 -11.82
CA ILE A 112 3.49 10.62 -11.51
C ILE A 112 4.42 9.41 -11.73
N LEU A 113 5.13 9.37 -12.86
CA LEU A 113 6.09 8.30 -13.17
C LEU A 113 7.25 8.30 -12.16
N PHE A 114 7.79 9.48 -11.83
CA PHE A 114 8.83 9.60 -10.82
C PHE A 114 8.35 9.09 -9.44
N ALA A 115 7.14 9.46 -9.02
CA ALA A 115 6.55 8.98 -7.79
C ALA A 115 6.35 7.46 -7.79
N THR A 116 5.88 6.90 -8.93
CA THR A 116 5.71 5.44 -9.12
C THR A 116 7.04 4.71 -8.94
N VAL A 117 8.10 5.17 -9.64
CA VAL A 117 9.43 4.55 -9.55
C VAL A 117 10.01 4.69 -8.14
N SER A 118 9.83 5.87 -7.51
CA SER A 118 10.30 6.12 -6.14
C SER A 118 9.60 5.25 -5.08
N ALA A 119 8.43 4.70 -5.40
CA ALA A 119 7.70 3.79 -4.53
C ALA A 119 8.30 2.37 -4.49
N LEU A 120 8.91 1.90 -5.58
CA LEU A 120 9.37 0.52 -5.74
C LEU A 120 10.35 0.04 -4.66
N PRO A 121 11.37 0.82 -4.25
CA PRO A 121 12.30 0.39 -3.20
C PRO A 121 11.65 0.19 -1.83
N GLY A 122 10.48 0.81 -1.60
CA GLY A 122 9.76 0.75 -0.32
C GLY A 122 9.29 -0.65 0.04
N MET A 123 8.86 -1.45 -0.93
CA MET A 123 8.38 -2.83 -0.75
C MET A 123 7.37 -2.97 0.39
N MET A 124 6.49 -1.99 0.55
CA MET A 124 5.53 -1.91 1.65
C MET A 124 4.14 -2.35 1.22
N CYS A 125 3.31 -2.79 2.18
CA CYS A 125 1.86 -2.91 1.99
C CYS A 125 1.19 -1.53 2.05
N THR A 126 -0.06 -1.43 1.63
CA THR A 126 -0.85 -0.19 1.64
C THR A 126 -0.87 0.50 2.99
N CYS A 127 -1.04 -0.26 4.06
CA CYS A 127 -1.14 0.28 5.41
C CYS A 127 0.19 0.89 5.90
N CYS A 128 1.34 0.30 5.52
CA CYS A 128 2.65 0.83 5.88
C CYS A 128 3.04 2.03 5.03
N THR A 129 2.54 2.08 3.77
CA THR A 129 2.77 3.20 2.86
C THR A 129 1.87 4.40 3.18
N ALA A 130 0.69 4.18 3.76
CA ALA A 130 -0.26 5.24 4.07
C ALA A 130 0.34 6.38 4.93
N PRO A 131 1.05 6.14 6.04
CA PRO A 131 1.71 7.20 6.80
C PRO A 131 2.73 8.00 5.98
N VAL A 132 3.46 7.32 5.07
CA VAL A 132 4.43 7.98 4.17
C VAL A 132 3.71 8.86 3.14
N ALA A 133 2.61 8.37 2.55
CA ALA A 133 1.80 9.15 1.63
C ALA A 133 1.17 10.37 2.31
N VAL A 134 0.71 10.23 3.56
CA VAL A 134 0.26 11.36 4.39
C VAL A 134 1.40 12.37 4.60
N GLY A 135 2.61 11.88 4.91
CA GLY A 135 3.79 12.72 5.07
C GLY A 135 4.13 13.49 3.79
N LEU A 136 4.15 12.82 2.64
CA LEU A 136 4.41 13.43 1.33
C LEU A 136 3.37 14.51 0.98
N ARG A 137 2.06 14.23 1.21
CA ARG A 137 1.02 15.23 0.98
C ARG A 137 1.19 16.45 1.87
N LYS A 138 1.44 16.28 3.16
CA LYS A 138 1.72 17.36 4.10
C LYS A 138 3.01 18.13 3.77
N ALA A 139 3.97 17.47 3.13
CA ALA A 139 5.20 18.10 2.65
C ALA A 139 5.04 18.82 1.30
N GLY A 140 3.85 18.78 0.66
CA GLY A 140 3.55 19.51 -0.56
C GLY A 140 3.53 18.68 -1.85
N ALA A 141 3.47 17.36 -1.77
CA ALA A 141 3.26 16.53 -2.95
C ALA A 141 1.84 16.74 -3.52
N ALA A 142 1.71 16.84 -4.83
CA ALA A 142 0.41 16.92 -5.52
C ALA A 142 -0.37 15.61 -5.40
N ILE A 143 -1.67 15.66 -5.70
CA ILE A 143 -2.58 14.49 -5.57
C ILE A 143 -2.11 13.33 -6.45
N GLY A 144 -1.83 13.57 -7.73
CA GLY A 144 -1.40 12.54 -8.66
C GLY A 144 -0.16 11.77 -8.19
N PRO A 145 0.99 12.44 -7.95
CA PRO A 145 2.19 11.79 -7.43
C PRO A 145 1.99 11.10 -6.07
N ALA A 146 1.21 11.68 -5.16
CA ALA A 146 0.94 11.05 -3.86
C ALA A 146 0.14 9.74 -4.00
N ILE A 147 -0.86 9.70 -4.89
CA ILE A 147 -1.61 8.48 -5.24
C ILE A 147 -0.71 7.47 -5.93
N ALA A 148 0.13 7.91 -6.87
CA ALA A 148 1.07 7.04 -7.57
C ALA A 148 2.05 6.36 -6.61
N PHE A 149 2.60 7.10 -5.66
CA PHE A 149 3.46 6.55 -4.61
C PHE A 149 2.70 5.59 -3.69
N PHE A 150 1.48 5.97 -3.29
CA PHE A 150 0.65 5.17 -2.38
C PHE A 150 0.25 3.82 -2.98
N LEU A 151 -0.27 3.80 -4.21
CA LEU A 151 -0.67 2.57 -4.91
C LEU A 151 0.52 1.81 -5.49
N GLY A 152 1.55 2.51 -5.97
CA GLY A 152 2.72 1.91 -6.61
C GLY A 152 3.50 0.99 -5.68
N ASN A 153 3.59 1.36 -4.41
CA ASN A 153 4.35 0.61 -3.41
C ASN A 153 3.87 -0.84 -3.23
N PRO A 154 2.58 -1.11 -2.97
CA PRO A 154 2.07 -2.48 -2.82
C PRO A 154 1.80 -3.18 -4.15
N VAL A 155 1.30 -2.48 -5.16
CA VAL A 155 0.87 -3.07 -6.44
C VAL A 155 2.07 -3.53 -7.27
N LEU A 156 3.11 -2.69 -7.36
CA LEU A 156 4.32 -2.92 -8.15
C LEU A 156 5.51 -3.33 -7.27
N ASN A 157 5.27 -3.91 -6.11
CA ASN A 157 6.27 -4.36 -5.16
C ASN A 157 7.22 -5.39 -5.80
N PRO A 158 8.52 -5.09 -6.01
CA PRO A 158 9.43 -6.00 -6.71
C PRO A 158 9.58 -7.35 -6.02
N ALA A 159 9.62 -7.39 -4.67
CA ALA A 159 9.73 -8.64 -3.94
C ALA A 159 8.49 -9.52 -4.14
N THR A 160 7.29 -8.93 -4.08
CA THR A 160 6.04 -9.66 -4.30
C THR A 160 5.95 -10.19 -5.74
N LEU A 161 6.38 -9.40 -6.72
CA LEU A 161 6.41 -9.84 -8.12
C LEU A 161 7.37 -11.02 -8.33
N ILE A 162 8.54 -11.00 -7.70
CA ILE A 162 9.50 -12.11 -7.74
C ILE A 162 8.91 -13.36 -7.07
N PHE A 163 8.31 -13.22 -5.87
CA PHE A 163 7.67 -14.35 -5.18
C PHE A 163 6.53 -14.94 -5.99
N MET A 164 5.73 -14.09 -6.62
CA MET A 164 4.63 -14.52 -7.49
C MET A 164 5.15 -15.32 -8.69
N GLY A 165 6.23 -14.87 -9.32
CA GLY A 165 6.86 -15.60 -10.42
C GLY A 165 7.32 -17.00 -10.04
N PHE A 166 7.88 -17.20 -8.83
CA PHE A 166 8.28 -18.51 -8.35
C PHE A 166 7.13 -19.39 -7.85
N VAL A 167 6.04 -18.82 -7.36
CA VAL A 167 4.95 -19.57 -6.71
C VAL A 167 3.77 -19.81 -7.64
N LEU A 168 3.35 -18.81 -8.40
CA LEU A 168 2.18 -18.88 -9.31
C LEU A 168 2.58 -18.97 -10.78
N GLY A 169 3.79 -18.57 -11.13
CA GLY A 169 4.27 -18.48 -12.51
C GLY A 169 4.61 -17.06 -12.94
N TRP A 170 5.56 -16.93 -13.86
CA TRP A 170 6.02 -15.63 -14.36
C TRP A 170 4.98 -14.90 -15.20
N GLU A 171 4.04 -15.62 -15.79
CA GLU A 171 2.91 -15.11 -16.52
C GLU A 171 2.01 -14.26 -15.62
N PHE A 172 1.73 -14.73 -14.40
CA PHE A 172 0.97 -13.96 -13.39
C PHE A 172 1.71 -12.70 -12.96
N SER A 173 3.04 -12.78 -12.80
CA SER A 173 3.86 -11.61 -12.47
C SER A 173 3.85 -10.58 -13.58
N LEU A 174 4.04 -10.98 -14.83
CA LEU A 174 4.02 -10.09 -15.98
C LEU A 174 2.64 -9.44 -16.15
N PHE A 175 1.57 -10.24 -16.04
CA PHE A 175 0.21 -9.75 -16.07
C PHE A 175 -0.02 -8.68 -15.00
N ARG A 176 0.41 -8.94 -13.76
CA ARG A 176 0.30 -7.98 -12.66
C ARG A 176 1.12 -6.72 -12.89
N ILE A 177 2.31 -6.79 -13.48
CA ILE A 177 3.09 -5.60 -13.83
C ILE A 177 2.31 -4.72 -14.80
N ILE A 178 1.77 -5.30 -15.87
CA ILE A 178 1.03 -4.54 -16.90
C ILE A 178 -0.23 -3.91 -16.29
N MET A 179 -1.08 -4.71 -15.66
CA MET A 179 -2.32 -4.22 -15.07
C MET A 179 -2.06 -3.28 -13.89
N GLY A 180 -0.99 -3.52 -13.14
CA GLY A 180 -0.55 -2.67 -12.03
C GLY A 180 -0.05 -1.30 -12.50
N LEU A 181 0.68 -1.22 -13.60
CA LEU A 181 1.07 0.05 -14.21
C LEU A 181 -0.16 0.84 -14.68
N ILE A 182 -1.13 0.15 -15.33
CA ILE A 182 -2.40 0.76 -15.72
C ILE A 182 -3.15 1.29 -14.49
N LEU A 183 -3.25 0.49 -13.44
CA LEU A 183 -3.90 0.89 -12.20
C LEU A 183 -3.22 2.11 -11.58
N VAL A 184 -1.92 2.05 -11.34
CA VAL A 184 -1.18 3.08 -10.60
C VAL A 184 -1.13 4.39 -11.40
N ILE A 185 -0.65 4.33 -12.64
CA ILE A 185 -0.47 5.51 -13.48
C ILE A 185 -1.81 6.06 -13.94
N GLY A 186 -2.72 5.19 -14.38
CA GLY A 186 -4.05 5.59 -14.82
C GLY A 186 -4.86 6.26 -13.72
N THR A 187 -4.93 5.63 -12.54
CA THR A 187 -5.65 6.21 -11.39
C THR A 187 -5.02 7.53 -10.95
N ALA A 188 -3.70 7.63 -10.85
CA ALA A 188 -3.01 8.85 -10.46
C ALA A 188 -3.21 9.99 -11.49
N TYR A 189 -3.10 9.67 -12.78
CA TYR A 189 -3.30 10.65 -13.85
C TYR A 189 -4.74 11.15 -13.91
N CYS A 190 -5.72 10.24 -13.87
CA CYS A 190 -7.13 10.62 -13.86
C CYS A 190 -7.48 11.44 -12.60
N ALA A 191 -6.97 11.04 -11.42
CA ALA A 191 -7.16 11.81 -10.19
C ALA A 191 -6.64 13.25 -10.33
N SER A 192 -5.48 13.44 -10.95
CA SER A 192 -4.90 14.78 -11.18
C SER A 192 -5.76 15.65 -12.10
N LYS A 193 -6.55 15.05 -12.97
CA LYS A 193 -7.46 15.75 -13.89
C LYS A 193 -8.85 16.00 -13.29
N PHE A 194 -9.37 15.04 -12.53
CA PHE A 194 -10.72 15.14 -11.94
C PHE A 194 -10.76 16.01 -10.68
N PHE A 195 -9.61 16.14 -9.97
CA PHE A 195 -9.53 16.88 -8.71
C PHE A 195 -8.46 17.99 -8.72
N PRO A 196 -8.44 18.90 -9.71
CA PRO A 196 -7.40 19.93 -9.83
C PRO A 196 -7.46 20.96 -8.68
N GLN A 197 -8.65 21.25 -8.15
CA GLN A 197 -8.84 22.27 -7.11
C GLN A 197 -8.26 21.90 -5.76
N GLU A 198 -8.22 20.60 -5.43
CA GLU A 198 -7.67 20.11 -4.16
C GLU A 198 -6.14 20.34 -4.06
N THR A 199 -5.46 20.42 -5.20
CA THR A 199 -4.02 20.73 -5.25
C THR A 199 -3.74 22.21 -4.94
N VAL A 200 -4.60 23.12 -5.39
CA VAL A 200 -4.45 24.58 -5.18
C VAL A 200 -4.75 24.97 -3.75
N SER A 201 -5.81 24.41 -3.16
CA SER A 201 -6.19 24.67 -1.77
C SER A 201 -5.08 24.22 -0.79
N ASP A 202 -4.47 23.08 -1.05
CA ASP A 202 -3.40 22.54 -0.22
C ASP A 202 -2.12 23.39 -0.28
N MET A 203 -1.77 23.94 -1.44
CA MET A 203 -0.61 24.83 -1.57
C MET A 203 -0.77 26.13 -0.76
N GLN A 204 -1.97 26.69 -0.71
CA GLN A 204 -2.25 27.91 0.09
C GLN A 204 -2.19 27.64 1.60
N ILE A 205 -2.68 26.47 2.05
CA ILE A 205 -2.59 26.04 3.45
C ILE A 205 -1.14 25.82 3.85
N LEU A 206 -0.34 25.16 2.99
CA LEU A 206 1.08 24.89 3.21
C LEU A 206 1.91 26.20 3.28
N GLU A 207 1.57 27.19 2.48
CA GLU A 207 2.25 28.51 2.50
C GLU A 207 1.98 29.25 3.82
N LYS A 208 0.73 29.16 4.34
CA LYS A 208 0.34 29.76 5.61
C LYS A 208 0.97 29.07 6.82
N GLU A 209 1.07 27.73 6.80
CA GLU A 209 1.73 26.98 7.87
C GLU A 209 3.26 27.14 7.85
N SER A 210 3.89 27.31 6.68
CA SER A 210 5.33 27.48 6.57
C SER A 210 5.84 28.79 7.19
N THR A 211 5.00 29.82 7.28
CA THR A 211 5.33 31.08 7.95
C THR A 211 5.28 31.00 9.47
N MET A 212 4.55 30.03 10.04
CA MET A 212 4.42 29.83 11.49
C MET A 212 5.47 28.88 12.08
N ASP A 213 6.07 28.00 11.27
CA ASP A 213 6.93 26.88 11.73
C ASP A 213 8.43 27.27 11.90
N ASN A 214 8.81 28.50 11.63
CA ASN A 214 10.23 28.92 11.64
C ASN A 214 10.87 29.08 13.04
N GLN A 215 10.17 28.82 14.14
CA GLN A 215 10.68 29.00 15.51
C GLN A 215 10.78 27.71 16.34
N GLU A 216 10.22 26.58 15.91
CA GLU A 216 10.28 25.35 16.71
C GLU A 216 11.54 24.50 16.41
N HIS A 217 12.05 23.84 17.45
CA HIS A 217 13.15 22.90 17.31
C HIS A 217 12.69 21.69 16.48
N TRP A 218 13.46 21.26 15.46
CA TRP A 218 13.10 20.18 14.54
C TRP A 218 12.66 18.89 15.25
N PHE A 219 13.24 18.58 16.42
CA PHE A 219 12.91 17.40 17.20
C PHE A 219 11.50 17.48 17.78
N THR A 220 11.09 18.63 18.27
CA THR A 220 9.74 18.86 18.82
C THR A 220 8.68 18.72 17.71
N SER A 221 8.94 19.30 16.55
CA SER A 221 8.08 19.19 15.36
C SER A 221 7.97 17.72 14.89
N TRP A 222 9.09 16.98 14.89
CA TRP A 222 9.08 15.56 14.56
C TRP A 222 8.29 14.72 15.57
N MET A 223 8.50 14.93 16.88
CA MET A 223 7.75 14.21 17.93
C MET A 223 6.25 14.47 17.84
N ARG A 224 5.84 15.70 17.51
CA ARG A 224 4.43 16.04 17.27
C ARG A 224 3.89 15.30 16.05
N ALA A 225 4.57 15.35 14.91
CA ALA A 225 4.17 14.65 13.69
C ALA A 225 4.09 13.12 13.91
N LEU A 226 5.04 12.54 14.64
CA LEU A 226 5.04 11.12 14.98
C LEU A 226 3.87 10.76 15.90
N LYS A 227 3.63 11.56 16.95
CA LYS A 227 2.50 11.36 17.88
C LYS A 227 1.17 11.39 17.13
N ASP A 228 0.96 12.37 16.27
CA ASP A 228 -0.27 12.51 15.49
C ASP A 228 -0.49 11.28 14.59
N LEU A 229 0.56 10.82 13.90
CA LEU A 229 0.47 9.61 13.08
C LEU A 229 0.19 8.35 13.90
N ILE A 230 0.76 8.21 15.11
CA ILE A 230 0.52 7.07 16.01
C ILE A 230 -0.94 7.06 16.46
N ILE A 231 -1.45 8.20 16.98
CA ILE A 231 -2.82 8.32 17.47
C ILE A 231 -3.83 8.00 16.37
N ASP A 232 -3.53 8.38 15.13
CA ASP A 232 -4.42 8.14 13.99
C ASP A 232 -4.33 6.71 13.47
N THR A 233 -3.14 6.13 13.46
CA THR A 233 -2.88 4.86 12.81
C THR A 233 -3.23 3.69 13.73
N ILE A 234 -2.75 3.69 14.97
CA ILE A 234 -2.84 2.50 15.83
C ILE A 234 -4.27 2.11 16.16
N PRO A 235 -5.17 3.01 16.60
CA PRO A 235 -6.56 2.62 16.90
C PRO A 235 -7.32 2.10 15.67
N ALA A 236 -7.16 2.76 14.53
CA ALA A 236 -7.78 2.33 13.28
C ALA A 236 -7.30 0.93 12.87
N TYR A 237 -6.00 0.67 13.00
CA TYR A 237 -5.40 -0.62 12.74
C TYR A 237 -5.99 -1.74 13.62
N LEU A 238 -5.98 -1.51 14.94
CA LEU A 238 -6.45 -2.51 15.91
C LEU A 238 -7.92 -2.87 15.65
N ILE A 239 -8.78 -1.86 15.52
CA ILE A 239 -10.22 -2.07 15.33
C ILE A 239 -10.50 -2.80 14.02
N VAL A 240 -9.93 -2.33 12.90
CA VAL A 240 -10.26 -2.88 11.59
C VAL A 240 -9.68 -4.28 11.39
N VAL A 241 -8.42 -4.53 11.81
CA VAL A 241 -7.82 -5.87 11.71
C VAL A 241 -8.60 -6.88 12.53
N PHE A 242 -9.06 -6.49 13.71
CA PHE A 242 -9.87 -7.35 14.58
C PHE A 242 -11.23 -7.66 13.95
N LEU A 243 -11.95 -6.65 13.45
CA LEU A 243 -13.25 -6.82 12.80
C LEU A 243 -13.14 -7.67 11.52
N LEU A 244 -12.15 -7.40 10.66
CA LEU A 244 -11.93 -8.21 9.45
C LEU A 244 -11.54 -9.65 9.79
N GLY A 245 -10.75 -9.85 10.84
CA GLY A 245 -10.44 -11.19 11.34
C GLY A 245 -11.67 -11.97 11.77
N ALA A 246 -12.65 -11.29 12.40
CA ALA A 246 -13.90 -11.90 12.84
C ALA A 246 -14.79 -12.37 11.68
N VAL A 247 -14.83 -11.59 10.58
CA VAL A 247 -15.73 -11.86 9.44
C VAL A 247 -15.02 -12.47 8.23
N ARG A 248 -13.74 -12.83 8.36
CA ARG A 248 -12.94 -13.34 7.23
C ARG A 248 -13.55 -14.54 6.52
N ALA A 249 -14.24 -15.41 7.25
CA ALA A 249 -14.92 -16.57 6.68
C ALA A 249 -16.04 -16.18 5.69
N TRP A 250 -16.69 -15.04 5.89
CA TRP A 250 -17.73 -14.54 4.98
C TRP A 250 -17.16 -13.93 3.71
N LEU A 251 -15.93 -13.37 3.78
CA LEU A 251 -15.26 -12.79 2.63
C LEU A 251 -14.70 -13.85 1.67
N PHE A 252 -14.48 -15.07 2.17
CA PHE A 252 -13.97 -16.21 1.41
C PHE A 252 -14.86 -17.42 1.63
N PRO A 253 -16.07 -17.44 1.01
CA PRO A 253 -17.00 -18.56 1.12
C PRO A 253 -16.40 -19.83 0.50
N SER A 254 -17.00 -20.98 0.82
CA SER A 254 -16.69 -22.24 0.14
C SER A 254 -16.94 -22.10 -1.37
N ILE A 255 -15.97 -22.52 -2.15
CA ILE A 255 -16.04 -22.42 -3.62
C ILE A 255 -16.79 -23.65 -4.13
N ASP A 256 -17.92 -23.42 -4.82
CA ASP A 256 -18.59 -24.44 -5.58
C ASP A 256 -17.93 -24.51 -6.98
N PRO A 257 -17.42 -25.69 -7.41
CA PRO A 257 -16.80 -25.84 -8.74
C PRO A 257 -17.69 -25.38 -9.90
N ALA A 258 -19.02 -25.45 -9.78
CA ALA A 258 -19.95 -24.99 -10.80
C ALA A 258 -19.95 -23.47 -10.99
N THR A 259 -19.51 -22.71 -9.99
CA THR A 259 -19.50 -21.23 -10.03
C THR A 259 -18.09 -20.64 -9.98
N ALA A 260 -17.06 -21.48 -9.97
CA ALA A 260 -15.67 -21.11 -9.71
C ALA A 260 -15.11 -20.03 -10.64
N ASP A 261 -15.59 -19.94 -11.89
CA ASP A 261 -15.20 -18.92 -12.89
C ASP A 261 -16.31 -17.91 -13.18
N SER A 262 -17.33 -17.81 -12.34
CA SER A 262 -18.45 -16.91 -12.60
C SER A 262 -18.06 -15.44 -12.55
N LEU A 263 -18.66 -14.62 -13.42
CA LEU A 263 -18.53 -13.16 -13.38
C LEU A 263 -18.90 -12.58 -12.01
N LEU A 264 -19.88 -13.20 -11.34
CA LEU A 264 -20.32 -12.78 -10.02
C LEU A 264 -19.18 -12.88 -8.99
N LEU A 265 -18.38 -13.98 -9.02
CA LEU A 265 -17.22 -14.14 -8.15
C LEU A 265 -16.10 -13.17 -8.49
N VAL A 266 -15.86 -12.88 -9.78
CA VAL A 266 -14.90 -11.83 -10.17
C VAL A 266 -15.27 -10.49 -9.53
N ILE A 267 -16.54 -10.10 -9.65
CA ILE A 267 -17.04 -8.85 -9.08
C ILE A 267 -16.97 -8.88 -7.54
N ALA A 268 -17.49 -9.94 -6.92
CA ALA A 268 -17.49 -10.07 -5.46
C ALA A 268 -16.08 -10.00 -4.88
N PHE A 269 -15.12 -10.70 -5.48
CA PHE A 269 -13.73 -10.69 -5.03
C PHE A 269 -13.01 -9.36 -5.34
N ALA A 270 -13.38 -8.65 -6.40
CA ALA A 270 -12.88 -7.31 -6.63
C ALA A 270 -13.27 -6.35 -5.49
N PHE A 271 -14.54 -6.37 -5.09
CA PHE A 271 -15.04 -5.55 -3.98
C PHE A 271 -14.45 -5.97 -2.63
N ALA A 272 -14.49 -7.27 -2.31
CA ALA A 272 -13.99 -7.80 -1.06
C ALA A 272 -12.47 -7.61 -0.94
N GLY A 273 -11.72 -7.91 -1.99
CA GLY A 273 -10.26 -7.77 -2.02
C GLY A 273 -9.80 -6.35 -1.78
N ALA A 274 -10.49 -5.36 -2.36
CA ALA A 274 -10.16 -3.94 -2.17
C ALA A 274 -10.46 -3.39 -0.76
N LEU A 275 -11.18 -4.12 0.07
CA LEU A 275 -11.47 -3.75 1.46
C LEU A 275 -10.62 -4.53 2.46
N PHE A 276 -10.18 -5.73 2.09
CA PHE A 276 -9.49 -6.62 3.01
C PHE A 276 -8.06 -6.16 3.30
N VAL A 277 -7.59 -6.38 4.51
CA VAL A 277 -6.23 -5.98 4.92
C VAL A 277 -5.34 -7.22 5.00
N ILE A 278 -4.22 -7.18 4.29
CA ILE A 278 -3.24 -8.27 4.27
C ILE A 278 -1.82 -7.73 4.51
N PRO A 279 -0.92 -8.53 5.09
CA PRO A 279 0.50 -8.21 5.10
C PRO A 279 1.10 -8.32 3.70
N THR A 280 2.27 -7.72 3.49
CA THR A 280 2.97 -7.72 2.20
C THR A 280 3.20 -9.15 1.67
N ALA A 281 2.82 -9.38 0.43
CA ALA A 281 2.92 -10.65 -0.30
C ALA A 281 1.96 -11.76 0.17
N ALA A 282 1.06 -11.50 1.12
CA ALA A 282 0.11 -12.50 1.60
C ALA A 282 -0.95 -12.88 0.55
N GLU A 283 -1.17 -12.06 -0.48
CA GLU A 283 -2.04 -12.39 -1.61
C GLU A 283 -1.58 -13.65 -2.35
N ILE A 284 -0.29 -13.94 -2.39
CA ILE A 284 0.26 -15.08 -3.12
C ILE A 284 -0.19 -16.41 -2.50
N PRO A 285 0.07 -16.72 -1.21
CA PRO A 285 -0.40 -17.96 -0.61
C PRO A 285 -1.94 -18.00 -0.45
N ILE A 286 -2.63 -16.85 -0.40
CA ILE A 286 -4.09 -16.80 -0.42
C ILE A 286 -4.60 -17.34 -1.76
N VAL A 287 -4.12 -16.76 -2.85
CA VAL A 287 -4.57 -17.14 -4.20
C VAL A 287 -4.10 -18.55 -4.55
N GLN A 288 -2.87 -18.94 -4.18
CA GLN A 288 -2.40 -20.31 -4.36
C GLN A 288 -3.33 -21.33 -3.69
N ALA A 289 -3.74 -21.07 -2.44
CA ALA A 289 -4.67 -21.94 -1.73
C ALA A 289 -6.06 -22.00 -2.39
N LEU A 290 -6.57 -20.86 -2.88
CA LEU A 290 -7.88 -20.80 -3.53
C LEU A 290 -7.86 -21.49 -4.92
N LEU A 291 -6.76 -21.37 -5.68
CA LEU A 291 -6.59 -22.11 -6.94
C LEU A 291 -6.55 -23.61 -6.71
N VAL A 292 -5.88 -24.10 -5.65
CA VAL A 292 -5.87 -25.51 -5.27
C VAL A 292 -7.27 -25.99 -4.87
N LEU A 293 -8.10 -25.13 -4.28
CA LEU A 293 -9.50 -25.41 -3.95
C LEU A 293 -10.44 -25.31 -5.16
N GLY A 294 -9.93 -25.03 -6.36
CA GLY A 294 -10.69 -25.00 -7.58
C GLY A 294 -11.24 -23.62 -7.98
N LEU A 295 -10.78 -22.53 -7.36
CA LEU A 295 -11.14 -21.18 -7.81
C LEU A 295 -10.58 -20.93 -9.20
N GLY A 296 -11.36 -20.38 -10.10
CA GLY A 296 -10.95 -20.07 -11.45
C GLY A 296 -9.92 -18.95 -11.56
N ILE A 297 -9.26 -18.86 -12.72
CA ILE A 297 -8.20 -17.87 -13.00
C ILE A 297 -8.74 -16.45 -12.90
N GLY A 298 -9.97 -16.21 -13.38
CA GLY A 298 -10.60 -14.89 -13.36
C GLY A 298 -10.73 -14.29 -11.96
N PRO A 299 -11.48 -14.93 -11.05
CA PRO A 299 -11.60 -14.47 -9.66
C PRO A 299 -10.26 -14.41 -8.91
N SER A 300 -9.35 -15.37 -9.16
CA SER A 300 -8.00 -15.40 -8.59
C SER A 300 -7.19 -14.17 -8.95
N THR A 301 -7.24 -13.77 -10.21
CA THR A 301 -6.49 -12.60 -10.71
C THR A 301 -7.12 -11.29 -10.25
N SER A 302 -8.46 -11.24 -10.13
CA SER A 302 -9.15 -10.11 -9.51
C SER A 302 -8.66 -9.88 -8.08
N LEU A 303 -8.53 -10.94 -7.27
CA LEU A 303 -7.95 -10.87 -5.92
C LEU A 303 -6.49 -10.45 -5.94
N LEU A 304 -5.66 -10.99 -6.83
CA LEU A 304 -4.25 -10.63 -6.95
C LEU A 304 -4.03 -9.14 -7.21
N MET A 305 -4.97 -8.50 -7.90
CA MET A 305 -4.90 -7.06 -8.18
C MET A 305 -5.44 -6.21 -7.03
N THR A 306 -6.53 -6.62 -6.40
CA THR A 306 -7.27 -5.78 -5.44
C THR A 306 -6.77 -5.91 -4.01
N LEU A 307 -6.42 -7.13 -3.55
CA LEU A 307 -5.95 -7.39 -2.18
C LEU A 307 -4.73 -6.52 -1.78
N PRO A 308 -3.68 -6.40 -2.61
CA PRO A 308 -2.53 -5.57 -2.24
C PRO A 308 -2.76 -4.08 -2.49
N ALA A 309 -3.64 -3.72 -3.43
CA ALA A 309 -3.76 -2.34 -3.91
C ALA A 309 -4.34 -1.39 -2.88
N LEU A 310 -5.33 -1.85 -2.11
CA LEU A 310 -6.07 -1.00 -1.18
C LEU A 310 -6.56 -1.84 0.01
N SER A 311 -6.96 -1.17 1.10
CA SER A 311 -7.64 -1.77 2.23
C SER A 311 -8.42 -0.71 2.99
N ILE A 312 -9.43 -1.13 3.76
CA ILE A 312 -10.22 -0.20 4.57
C ILE A 312 -9.33 0.54 5.60
N VAL A 313 -8.31 -0.13 6.16
CA VAL A 313 -7.32 0.50 7.05
C VAL A 313 -6.59 1.62 6.32
N SER A 314 -6.04 1.33 5.14
CA SER A 314 -5.26 2.31 4.39
C SER A 314 -6.09 3.52 3.95
N LEU A 315 -7.37 3.30 3.58
CA LEU A 315 -8.31 4.39 3.28
C LEU A 315 -8.56 5.28 4.50
N LEU A 316 -8.78 4.68 5.67
CA LEU A 316 -8.96 5.42 6.91
C LEU A 316 -7.73 6.25 7.29
N LEU A 317 -6.53 5.73 7.05
CA LEU A 317 -5.28 6.43 7.34
C LEU A 317 -5.05 7.63 6.43
N VAL A 318 -5.33 7.50 5.14
CA VAL A 318 -5.10 8.59 4.18
C VAL A 318 -6.23 9.61 4.11
N ARG A 319 -7.37 9.40 4.78
CA ARG A 319 -8.55 10.30 4.76
C ARG A 319 -8.25 11.72 5.23
N ARG A 320 -7.18 11.91 6.00
CA ARG A 320 -6.76 13.24 6.50
C ARG A 320 -6.16 14.13 5.43
N VAL A 321 -5.64 13.51 4.37
CA VAL A 321 -4.96 14.24 3.28
C VAL A 321 -5.62 14.02 1.93
N PHE A 322 -6.56 13.08 1.85
CA PHE A 322 -7.41 12.87 0.69
C PHE A 322 -8.88 13.02 1.07
N PRO A 323 -9.62 13.96 0.47
CA PRO A 323 -11.07 14.10 0.67
C PRO A 323 -11.83 12.82 0.34
N SER A 324 -13.03 12.67 0.92
CA SER A 324 -13.86 11.46 0.72
C SER A 324 -14.14 11.15 -0.75
N LYS A 325 -14.26 12.16 -1.60
CA LYS A 325 -14.43 11.98 -3.07
C LYS A 325 -13.27 11.23 -3.70
N ILE A 326 -12.04 11.54 -3.28
CA ILE A 326 -10.84 10.87 -3.76
C ILE A 326 -10.76 9.45 -3.21
N LEU A 327 -11.16 9.20 -1.96
CA LEU A 327 -11.18 7.86 -1.37
C LEU A 327 -12.15 6.94 -2.11
N VAL A 328 -13.35 7.43 -2.42
CA VAL A 328 -14.34 6.69 -3.22
C VAL A 328 -13.81 6.44 -4.63
N TYR A 329 -13.18 7.43 -5.25
CA TYR A 329 -12.55 7.30 -6.56
C TYR A 329 -11.43 6.24 -6.55
N LEU A 330 -10.54 6.24 -5.56
CA LEU A 330 -9.48 5.24 -5.40
C LEU A 330 -10.06 3.83 -5.28
N TYR A 331 -11.06 3.67 -4.42
CA TYR A 331 -11.73 2.39 -4.24
C TYR A 331 -12.37 1.90 -5.54
N ALA A 332 -13.14 2.75 -6.20
CA ALA A 332 -13.77 2.43 -7.47
C ALA A 332 -12.75 2.08 -8.57
N SER A 333 -11.63 2.81 -8.66
CA SER A 333 -10.58 2.53 -9.63
C SER A 333 -9.94 1.16 -9.40
N VAL A 334 -9.65 0.79 -8.15
CA VAL A 334 -9.09 -0.51 -7.81
C VAL A 334 -10.08 -1.64 -8.14
N VAL A 335 -11.35 -1.48 -7.78
CA VAL A 335 -12.41 -2.46 -8.09
C VAL A 335 -12.56 -2.63 -9.60
N VAL A 336 -12.67 -1.54 -10.35
CA VAL A 336 -12.82 -1.58 -11.82
C VAL A 336 -11.64 -2.28 -12.48
N VAL A 337 -10.40 -1.92 -12.13
CA VAL A 337 -9.22 -2.59 -12.68
C VAL A 337 -9.13 -4.05 -12.23
N GLY A 338 -9.55 -4.37 -11.00
CA GLY A 338 -9.67 -5.74 -10.51
C GLY A 338 -10.64 -6.58 -11.35
N ILE A 339 -11.82 -6.04 -11.65
CA ILE A 339 -12.83 -6.71 -12.52
C ILE A 339 -12.26 -6.89 -13.93
N ILE A 340 -11.69 -5.85 -14.53
CA ILE A 340 -11.08 -5.93 -15.87
C ILE A 340 -9.97 -6.98 -15.89
N SER A 341 -9.12 -7.02 -14.86
CA SER A 341 -8.07 -8.02 -14.74
C SER A 341 -8.63 -9.44 -14.66
N GLY A 342 -9.70 -9.63 -13.86
CA GLY A 342 -10.37 -10.93 -13.76
C GLY A 342 -11.06 -11.39 -15.05
N LEU A 343 -11.53 -10.46 -15.88
CA LEU A 343 -12.15 -10.79 -17.18
C LEU A 343 -11.11 -11.11 -18.26
N ILE A 344 -9.97 -10.44 -18.25
CA ILE A 344 -8.91 -10.62 -19.25
C ILE A 344 -8.04 -11.84 -18.92
N ALA A 345 -7.81 -12.12 -17.64
CA ALA A 345 -6.87 -13.16 -17.21
C ALA A 345 -7.14 -14.56 -17.79
N PRO A 346 -8.39 -15.07 -17.87
CA PRO A 346 -8.63 -16.38 -18.47
C PRO A 346 -8.21 -16.48 -19.95
N MET A 347 -8.18 -15.35 -20.67
CA MET A 347 -7.79 -15.31 -22.08
C MET A 347 -6.26 -15.28 -22.27
N VAL A 348 -5.52 -14.86 -21.23
CA VAL A 348 -4.06 -14.63 -21.30
C VAL A 348 -3.28 -15.67 -20.50
N LEU A 349 -3.86 -16.16 -19.41
CA LEU A 349 -3.23 -17.07 -18.45
C LEU A 349 -3.85 -18.46 -18.44
N GLY A 350 -4.98 -18.66 -19.16
CA GLY A 350 -5.78 -19.88 -19.20
C GLY A 350 -5.37 -20.92 -20.24
#